data_3c1cfb19392e5521c6d5de2934899436
#
_entry.id   3c1cfb19392e5521c6d5de2934899436
#
_cell.length_a   1.000
_cell.length_b   1.000
_cell.length_c   1.000
_cell.angle_alpha   90.00
_cell.angle_beta   90.00
_cell.angle_gamma   90.00
#
_symmetry.space_group_name_H-M   'P 1'
#
loop_
_entity.id
_entity.type
_entity.pdbx_description
1 polymer ?
#
loop_
_entity_poly.entity_id
_entity_poly.type
_entity_poly.pdbx_seq_one_letter_code
_entity_poly.pdbx_strand_id
1 'polypeptide(L)'
;MLRLLPLTLAEVQRFQSTKEPPDLAQCLLTGFYPRIHDKGLNPSQALADYFATYVERDLRQIAAVHDLQRFERFVRLCAGRTGQLLNLNSLGNDAGVSHVTARAWIDLLQTSYIVHLLPPWFTNTGKRLVKAPKLYFYDVGLACWLLGLRTPEQVARDPLWGSLFENFIIMEAMKDRLNAGESAQMYFYRNAEGNEVDLLLPVGTKMHAIEIKAGATVNPDYFKGLKTFAAHHPLTLTSGGVIFGGAQSQNRSDWPVHSWLALRNKP
;
A
#
# COMPACT_ATOMS: atom_id res chain seq x y z
N MET A 1 -4.08 17.56 14.50
CA MET A 1 -4.04 17.95 13.06
C MET A 1 -4.73 16.85 12.28
N LEU A 2 -5.80 17.18 11.57
CA LEU A 2 -6.50 16.20 10.69
C LEU A 2 -5.67 15.97 9.42
N ARG A 3 -5.54 14.72 9.01
CA ARG A 3 -4.88 14.33 7.75
C ARG A 3 -5.96 13.87 6.77
N LEU A 4 -6.04 14.51 5.62
CA LEU A 4 -6.97 14.11 4.57
C LEU A 4 -6.23 13.19 3.60
N LEU A 5 -6.64 11.93 3.56
CA LEU A 5 -6.12 10.92 2.63
C LEU A 5 -7.14 10.65 1.51
N PRO A 6 -6.77 9.92 0.45
CA PRO A 6 -7.74 9.41 -0.50
C PRO A 6 -8.87 8.63 0.18
N LEU A 7 -10.04 8.54 -0.47
CA LEU A 7 -11.20 7.85 0.06
C LEU A 7 -10.92 6.38 0.40
N THR A 8 -11.63 5.82 1.38
CA THR A 8 -11.69 4.37 1.59
C THR A 8 -12.62 3.72 0.56
N LEU A 9 -12.53 2.40 0.42
CA LEU A 9 -13.49 1.64 -0.41
C LEU A 9 -14.94 1.85 0.06
N ALA A 10 -15.16 1.90 1.36
CA ALA A 10 -16.48 2.16 1.94
C ALA A 10 -17.01 3.55 1.57
N GLU A 11 -16.16 4.57 1.60
CA GLU A 11 -16.53 5.93 1.20
C GLU A 11 -16.84 6.02 -0.29
N VAL A 12 -16.02 5.42 -1.16
CA VAL A 12 -16.29 5.38 -2.61
C VAL A 12 -17.65 4.77 -2.91
N GLN A 13 -18.03 3.71 -2.20
CA GLN A 13 -19.32 3.07 -2.40
C GLN A 13 -20.51 3.95 -2.01
N ARG A 14 -20.36 4.77 -0.97
CA ARG A 14 -21.39 5.75 -0.60
C ARG A 14 -21.60 6.78 -1.72
N PHE A 15 -20.55 7.15 -2.46
CA PHE A 15 -20.67 8.01 -3.65
C PHE A 15 -21.40 7.33 -4.80
N GLN A 16 -21.11 6.06 -5.08
CA GLN A 16 -21.59 5.40 -6.28
C GLN A 16 -23.01 4.87 -6.16
N SER A 17 -23.60 4.80 -4.96
CA SER A 17 -24.96 4.31 -4.69
C SER A 17 -25.28 2.92 -5.32
N THR A 18 -24.25 2.18 -5.73
CA THR A 18 -24.39 0.86 -6.36
C THR A 18 -24.32 -0.25 -5.33
N LYS A 19 -25.17 -1.28 -5.48
CA LYS A 19 -25.14 -2.48 -4.64
C LYS A 19 -24.24 -3.58 -5.21
N GLU A 20 -23.86 -3.46 -6.46
CA GLU A 20 -22.99 -4.46 -7.09
C GLU A 20 -21.59 -4.45 -6.49
N PRO A 21 -20.98 -5.62 -6.31
CA PRO A 21 -19.58 -5.67 -5.87
C PRO A 21 -18.71 -5.08 -6.98
N PRO A 22 -17.78 -4.18 -6.62
CA PRO A 22 -16.87 -3.62 -7.61
C PRO A 22 -15.91 -4.70 -8.14
N ASP A 23 -15.45 -4.53 -9.37
CA ASP A 23 -14.32 -5.29 -9.89
C ASP A 23 -13.02 -4.83 -9.23
N LEU A 24 -12.21 -5.77 -8.75
CA LEU A 24 -10.98 -5.46 -8.02
C LEU A 24 -9.96 -4.74 -8.91
N ALA A 25 -9.77 -5.21 -10.14
CA ALA A 25 -8.79 -4.59 -11.05
C ALA A 25 -9.20 -3.18 -11.44
N GLN A 26 -10.52 -2.95 -11.63
CA GLN A 26 -11.07 -1.61 -11.86
C GLN A 26 -10.86 -0.71 -10.64
N CYS A 27 -11.05 -1.20 -9.41
CA CYS A 27 -10.79 -0.43 -8.20
C CYS A 27 -9.33 0.00 -8.10
N LEU A 28 -8.40 -0.94 -8.33
CA LEU A 28 -6.97 -0.64 -8.29
C LEU A 28 -6.56 0.37 -9.38
N LEU A 29 -7.13 0.24 -10.58
CA LEU A 29 -6.87 1.16 -11.69
C LEU A 29 -7.39 2.58 -11.43
N THR A 30 -8.61 2.68 -10.91
CA THR A 30 -9.27 3.97 -10.67
C THR A 30 -8.63 4.72 -9.50
N GLY A 31 -8.20 3.97 -8.47
CA GLY A 31 -7.74 4.56 -7.23
C GLY A 31 -8.87 5.21 -6.43
N PHE A 32 -8.49 6.06 -5.49
CA PHE A 32 -9.38 6.55 -4.44
C PHE A 32 -9.34 8.08 -4.28
N TYR A 33 -8.80 8.81 -5.25
CA TYR A 33 -8.85 10.28 -5.20
C TYR A 33 -10.29 10.79 -5.33
N PRO A 34 -10.78 11.64 -4.40
CA PRO A 34 -12.18 12.04 -4.33
C PRO A 34 -12.72 12.63 -5.63
N ARG A 35 -11.93 13.46 -6.31
CA ARG A 35 -12.35 14.16 -7.53
C ARG A 35 -12.71 13.22 -8.67
N ILE A 36 -12.05 12.05 -8.76
CA ILE A 36 -12.34 11.05 -9.80
C ILE A 36 -13.77 10.53 -9.61
N HIS A 37 -14.13 10.20 -8.37
CA HIS A 37 -15.42 9.63 -8.02
C HIS A 37 -16.55 10.67 -8.02
N ASP A 38 -16.30 11.87 -7.50
CA ASP A 38 -17.28 12.97 -7.45
C ASP A 38 -17.69 13.46 -8.84
N LYS A 39 -16.75 13.54 -9.77
CA LYS A 39 -17.00 14.08 -11.11
C LYS A 39 -17.12 13.00 -12.20
N GLY A 40 -17.00 11.73 -11.86
CA GLY A 40 -17.01 10.64 -12.84
C GLY A 40 -15.91 10.79 -13.90
N LEU A 41 -14.72 11.25 -13.52
CA LEU A 41 -13.64 11.53 -14.46
C LEU A 41 -13.03 10.25 -15.00
N ASN A 42 -12.46 10.33 -16.21
CA ASN A 42 -11.58 9.27 -16.68
C ASN A 42 -10.34 9.20 -15.76
N PRO A 43 -10.09 8.05 -15.10
CA PRO A 43 -9.02 7.94 -14.11
C PRO A 43 -7.64 8.25 -14.68
N SER A 44 -7.34 7.76 -15.88
CA SER A 44 -6.03 7.98 -16.53
C SER A 44 -5.76 9.45 -16.79
N GLN A 45 -6.76 10.19 -17.27
CA GLN A 45 -6.61 11.63 -17.53
C GLN A 45 -6.50 12.39 -16.21
N ALA A 46 -7.37 12.10 -15.24
CA ALA A 46 -7.37 12.79 -13.94
C ALA A 46 -6.06 12.58 -13.17
N LEU A 47 -5.48 11.37 -13.23
CA LEU A 47 -4.20 11.07 -12.60
C LEU A 47 -3.02 11.71 -13.34
N ALA A 48 -3.09 11.82 -14.68
CA ALA A 48 -2.12 12.56 -15.47
C ALA A 48 -2.10 14.03 -15.09
N ASP A 49 -3.28 14.67 -15.04
CA ASP A 49 -3.43 16.08 -14.67
C ASP A 49 -2.98 16.34 -13.23
N TYR A 50 -3.35 15.42 -12.31
CA TYR A 50 -2.90 15.49 -10.92
C TYR A 50 -1.38 15.45 -10.81
N PHE A 51 -0.75 14.46 -11.46
CA PHE A 51 0.70 14.28 -11.39
C PHE A 51 1.46 15.44 -12.06
N ALA A 52 1.00 15.91 -13.23
CA ALA A 52 1.57 17.09 -13.89
C ALA A 52 1.47 18.35 -12.99
N THR A 53 0.30 18.58 -12.39
CA THR A 53 0.10 19.71 -11.45
C THR A 53 1.02 19.59 -10.23
N TYR A 54 1.17 18.41 -9.66
CA TYR A 54 2.06 18.15 -8.54
C TYR A 54 3.52 18.43 -8.92
N VAL A 55 3.98 17.90 -10.05
CA VAL A 55 5.35 18.09 -10.53
C VAL A 55 5.63 19.55 -10.86
N GLU A 56 4.71 20.22 -11.58
CA GLU A 56 4.92 21.59 -12.03
C GLU A 56 4.77 22.63 -10.92
N ARG A 57 3.81 22.46 -10.04
CA ARG A 57 3.46 23.48 -9.03
C ARG A 57 4.22 23.28 -7.73
N ASP A 58 4.12 22.07 -7.17
CA ASP A 58 4.59 21.85 -5.80
C ASP A 58 6.10 21.62 -5.77
N LEU A 59 6.66 20.91 -6.76
CA LEU A 59 8.07 20.58 -6.80
C LEU A 59 8.96 21.73 -7.26
N ARG A 60 8.50 22.58 -8.19
CA ARG A 60 9.27 23.76 -8.61
C ARG A 60 9.47 24.77 -7.48
N GLN A 61 8.52 24.84 -6.54
CA GLN A 61 8.61 25.72 -5.36
C GLN A 61 9.56 25.15 -4.28
N ILE A 62 9.74 23.83 -4.25
CA ILE A 62 10.64 23.15 -3.33
C ILE A 62 11.99 23.01 -4.05
N ALA A 63 12.92 23.93 -3.83
CA ALA A 63 14.22 24.11 -4.50
C ALA A 63 15.15 22.86 -4.64
N ALA A 64 14.66 21.66 -4.33
CA ALA A 64 15.44 20.41 -4.34
C ALA A 64 15.36 19.64 -5.66
N VAL A 65 14.49 20.01 -6.62
CA VAL A 65 14.32 19.27 -7.88
C VAL A 65 14.67 20.15 -9.07
N HIS A 66 15.93 20.11 -9.48
CA HIS A 66 16.41 20.86 -10.66
C HIS A 66 16.15 20.12 -11.99
N ASP A 67 16.00 18.79 -11.94
CA ASP A 67 15.79 17.94 -13.11
C ASP A 67 14.45 17.19 -12.97
N LEU A 68 13.40 17.78 -13.53
CA LEU A 68 12.03 17.24 -13.46
C LEU A 68 11.91 15.91 -14.23
N GLN A 69 12.64 15.72 -15.33
CA GLN A 69 12.58 14.47 -16.10
C GLN A 69 13.15 13.30 -15.30
N ARG A 70 14.30 13.50 -14.64
CA ARG A 70 14.87 12.48 -13.75
C ARG A 70 13.96 12.22 -12.55
N PHE A 71 13.32 13.25 -12.01
CA PHE A 71 12.38 13.09 -10.92
C PHE A 71 11.15 12.27 -11.34
N GLU A 72 10.53 12.57 -12.47
CA GLU A 72 9.42 11.77 -13.01
C GLU A 72 9.82 10.31 -13.22
N ARG A 73 10.99 10.08 -13.83
CA ARG A 73 11.56 8.73 -13.96
C ARG A 73 11.73 8.06 -12.60
N PHE A 74 12.24 8.78 -11.60
CA PHE A 74 12.41 8.28 -10.24
C PHE A 74 11.07 7.86 -9.61
N VAL A 75 10.01 8.65 -9.75
CA VAL A 75 8.68 8.32 -9.23
C VAL A 75 8.11 7.08 -9.92
N ARG A 76 8.29 6.93 -11.24
CA ARG A 76 7.90 5.72 -11.98
C ARG A 76 8.67 4.48 -11.51
N LEU A 77 9.96 4.62 -11.23
CA LEU A 77 10.78 3.55 -10.65
C LEU A 77 10.32 3.18 -9.22
N CYS A 78 9.83 4.15 -8.44
CA CYS A 78 9.18 3.88 -7.15
C CYS A 78 7.91 3.04 -7.33
N ALA A 79 7.07 3.34 -8.33
CA ALA A 79 5.87 2.55 -8.60
C ALA A 79 6.21 1.09 -8.94
N GLY A 80 7.27 0.84 -9.71
CA GLY A 80 7.79 -0.50 -10.01
C GLY A 80 8.34 -1.24 -8.78
N ARG A 81 8.49 -0.56 -7.64
CA ARG A 81 8.98 -1.13 -6.37
C ARG A 81 7.95 -1.12 -5.24
N THR A 82 6.70 -0.86 -5.57
CA THR A 82 5.59 -0.94 -4.61
C THR A 82 5.58 -2.30 -3.90
N GLY A 83 5.40 -2.30 -2.57
CA GLY A 83 5.43 -3.50 -1.73
C GLY A 83 6.83 -4.07 -1.46
N GLN A 84 7.90 -3.48 -2.01
CA GLN A 84 9.27 -3.97 -1.86
C GLN A 84 10.05 -3.17 -0.81
N LEU A 85 11.09 -3.81 -0.25
CA LEU A 85 12.04 -3.13 0.63
C LEU A 85 12.74 -2.00 -0.11
N LEU A 86 12.75 -0.81 0.47
CA LEU A 86 13.39 0.36 -0.12
C LEU A 86 14.91 0.19 -0.16
N ASN A 87 15.47 0.18 -1.36
CA ASN A 87 16.91 0.24 -1.62
C ASN A 87 17.25 1.54 -2.35
N LEU A 88 17.67 2.55 -1.61
CA LEU A 88 17.99 3.87 -2.15
C LEU A 88 19.17 3.86 -3.12
N ASN A 89 20.15 2.96 -2.94
CA ASN A 89 21.29 2.86 -3.86
C ASN A 89 20.84 2.34 -5.22
N SER A 90 20.08 1.23 -5.24
CA SER A 90 19.53 0.70 -6.50
C SER A 90 18.62 1.72 -7.18
N LEU A 91 17.70 2.33 -6.42
CA LEU A 91 16.75 3.30 -6.95
C LEU A 91 17.46 4.54 -7.53
N GLY A 92 18.49 5.05 -6.84
CA GLY A 92 19.29 6.16 -7.30
C GLY A 92 20.06 5.84 -8.57
N ASN A 93 20.71 4.67 -8.62
CA ASN A 93 21.45 4.21 -9.80
C ASN A 93 20.54 4.11 -11.03
N ASP A 94 19.35 3.50 -10.88
CA ASP A 94 18.40 3.32 -11.98
C ASP A 94 17.79 4.66 -12.46
N ALA A 95 17.67 5.63 -11.55
CA ALA A 95 17.22 6.99 -11.88
C ALA A 95 18.34 7.91 -12.42
N GLY A 96 19.61 7.51 -12.27
CA GLY A 96 20.76 8.31 -12.65
C GLY A 96 21.04 9.46 -11.67
N VAL A 97 20.80 9.24 -10.35
CA VAL A 97 21.02 10.23 -9.29
C VAL A 97 21.80 9.63 -8.12
N SER A 98 22.39 10.49 -7.30
CA SER A 98 23.11 10.06 -6.10
C SER A 98 22.17 9.47 -5.04
N HIS A 99 22.70 8.66 -4.13
CA HIS A 99 21.96 8.18 -2.95
C HIS A 99 21.37 9.32 -2.11
N VAL A 100 22.10 10.42 -1.97
CA VAL A 100 21.67 11.62 -1.22
C VAL A 100 20.44 12.24 -1.90
N THR A 101 20.48 12.39 -3.23
CA THR A 101 19.35 12.89 -4.02
C THR A 101 18.17 11.95 -3.96
N ALA A 102 18.38 10.63 -4.10
CA ALA A 102 17.32 9.63 -3.99
C ALA A 102 16.63 9.69 -2.62
N ARG A 103 17.38 9.85 -1.54
CA ARG A 103 16.83 10.04 -0.17
C ARG A 103 15.99 11.31 -0.09
N ALA A 104 16.54 12.45 -0.52
CA ALA A 104 15.80 13.72 -0.47
C ALA A 104 14.48 13.64 -1.28
N TRP A 105 14.50 12.94 -2.42
CA TRP A 105 13.30 12.75 -3.23
C TRP A 105 12.27 11.81 -2.59
N ILE A 106 12.70 10.75 -1.91
CA ILE A 106 11.79 9.91 -1.11
C ILE A 106 11.18 10.72 0.04
N ASP A 107 11.99 11.51 0.76
CA ASP A 107 11.50 12.34 1.87
C ASP A 107 10.47 13.37 1.35
N LEU A 108 10.70 13.94 0.17
CA LEU A 108 9.76 14.83 -0.50
C LEU A 108 8.44 14.12 -0.85
N LEU A 109 8.51 12.94 -1.49
CA LEU A 109 7.33 12.14 -1.85
C LEU A 109 6.53 11.71 -0.60
N GLN A 110 7.19 11.43 0.53
CA GLN A 110 6.51 11.14 1.80
C GLN A 110 5.81 12.38 2.37
N THR A 111 6.50 13.52 2.38
CA THR A 111 5.96 14.78 2.92
C THR A 111 4.76 15.26 2.10
N SER A 112 4.76 14.98 0.79
CA SER A 112 3.69 15.32 -0.15
C SER A 112 2.57 14.27 -0.21
N TYR A 113 2.60 13.24 0.63
CA TYR A 113 1.61 12.16 0.64
C TYR A 113 1.47 11.43 -0.72
N ILE A 114 2.57 11.28 -1.45
CA ILE A 114 2.61 10.44 -2.66
C ILE A 114 3.00 9.02 -2.27
N VAL A 115 4.04 8.85 -1.45
CA VAL A 115 4.47 7.53 -0.97
C VAL A 115 4.43 7.44 0.55
N HIS A 116 4.21 6.22 1.03
CA HIS A 116 4.32 5.83 2.43
C HIS A 116 5.42 4.79 2.60
N LEU A 117 6.22 4.93 3.64
CA LEU A 117 7.20 3.93 4.02
C LEU A 117 6.69 3.17 5.25
N LEU A 118 6.31 1.92 5.05
CA LEU A 118 5.91 1.03 6.13
C LEU A 118 7.16 0.50 6.83
N PRO A 119 7.39 0.82 8.12
CA PRO A 119 8.57 0.37 8.85
C PRO A 119 8.45 -1.12 9.22
N PRO A 120 9.57 -1.82 9.35
CA PRO A 120 9.58 -3.15 9.93
C PRO A 120 9.33 -3.10 11.44
N TRP A 121 8.68 -4.13 11.97
CA TRP A 121 8.51 -4.32 13.40
C TRP A 121 9.72 -5.03 14.00
N PHE A 122 10.20 -4.54 15.15
CA PHE A 122 11.32 -5.09 15.88
C PHE A 122 10.93 -5.46 17.31
N THR A 123 11.36 -6.61 17.77
CA THR A 123 11.58 -6.85 19.19
C THR A 123 12.98 -6.41 19.56
N ASN A 124 13.20 -5.79 20.72
CA ASN A 124 14.51 -5.34 21.21
C ASN A 124 15.56 -6.48 21.42
N THR A 125 15.37 -7.61 20.83
CA THR A 125 16.26 -8.76 20.90
C THR A 125 17.21 -8.73 19.71
N GLY A 126 18.40 -8.24 19.89
CA GLY A 126 19.66 -8.19 19.12
C GLY A 126 19.90 -9.02 17.85
N LYS A 127 18.89 -9.58 17.22
CA LYS A 127 19.01 -10.30 15.96
C LYS A 127 18.94 -9.34 14.78
N ARG A 128 19.76 -9.55 13.76
CA ARG A 128 19.77 -8.82 12.49
C ARG A 128 18.42 -8.94 11.79
N LEU A 129 17.55 -7.98 12.06
CA LEU A 129 16.27 -7.84 11.36
C LEU A 129 16.44 -6.91 10.17
N VAL A 130 15.60 -7.08 9.16
CA VAL A 130 15.53 -6.17 8.01
C VAL A 130 15.22 -4.76 8.51
N LYS A 131 16.12 -3.81 8.26
CA LYS A 131 15.97 -2.41 8.72
C LYS A 131 15.29 -1.51 7.70
N ALA A 132 15.29 -1.90 6.42
CA ALA A 132 14.70 -1.09 5.36
C ALA A 132 13.16 -1.15 5.41
N PRO A 133 12.46 -0.02 5.28
CA PRO A 133 11.01 -0.01 5.16
C PRO A 133 10.56 -0.56 3.80
N LYS A 134 9.30 -0.97 3.70
CA LYS A 134 8.62 -1.22 2.42
C LYS A 134 8.01 0.08 1.88
N LEU A 135 8.03 0.25 0.55
CA LEU A 135 7.48 1.42 -0.12
C LEU A 135 6.07 1.13 -0.64
N TYR A 136 5.13 2.04 -0.37
CA TYR A 136 3.76 2.01 -0.88
C TYR A 136 3.34 3.40 -1.38
N PHE A 137 2.35 3.46 -2.26
CA PHE A 137 1.73 4.71 -2.69
C PHE A 137 0.47 4.98 -1.85
N TYR A 138 0.21 6.23 -1.49
CA TYR A 138 -1.02 6.61 -0.80
C TYR A 138 -2.27 6.34 -1.64
N ASP A 139 -2.12 6.35 -2.97
CA ASP A 139 -3.17 5.97 -3.90
C ASP A 139 -2.67 4.92 -4.90
N VAL A 140 -3.33 3.76 -4.93
CA VAL A 140 -2.96 2.65 -5.81
C VAL A 140 -3.22 2.96 -7.27
N GLY A 141 -4.23 3.78 -7.59
CA GLY A 141 -4.50 4.23 -8.95
C GLY A 141 -3.36 5.06 -9.52
N LEU A 142 -2.76 5.92 -8.68
CA LEU A 142 -1.56 6.67 -9.08
C LEU A 142 -0.39 5.72 -9.36
N ALA A 143 -0.18 4.68 -8.54
CA ALA A 143 0.83 3.66 -8.82
C ALA A 143 0.56 2.94 -10.15
N CYS A 144 -0.68 2.50 -10.41
CA CYS A 144 -1.08 1.91 -11.69
C CYS A 144 -0.82 2.83 -12.87
N TRP A 145 -1.18 4.11 -12.74
CA TRP A 145 -0.97 5.11 -13.79
C TRP A 145 0.52 5.32 -14.09
N LEU A 146 1.38 5.42 -13.07
CA LEU A 146 2.83 5.56 -13.19
C LEU A 146 3.48 4.34 -13.85
N LEU A 147 2.93 3.14 -13.62
CA LEU A 147 3.34 1.89 -14.28
C LEU A 147 2.91 1.80 -15.74
N GLY A 148 2.09 2.73 -16.23
CA GLY A 148 1.58 2.71 -17.59
C GLY A 148 0.35 1.82 -17.77
N LEU A 149 -0.27 1.32 -16.69
CA LEU A 149 -1.50 0.54 -16.74
C LEU A 149 -2.69 1.45 -17.04
N ARG A 150 -3.53 1.05 -18.00
CA ARG A 150 -4.64 1.88 -18.51
C ARG A 150 -5.97 1.16 -18.56
N THR A 151 -5.97 -0.17 -18.44
CA THR A 151 -7.19 -0.98 -18.41
C THR A 151 -7.17 -1.97 -17.26
N PRO A 152 -8.35 -2.42 -16.76
CA PRO A 152 -8.43 -3.42 -15.70
C PRO A 152 -7.72 -4.74 -16.06
N GLU A 153 -7.80 -5.14 -17.33
CA GLU A 153 -7.15 -6.38 -17.82
C GLU A 153 -5.61 -6.27 -17.74
N GLN A 154 -5.06 -5.08 -18.00
CA GLN A 154 -3.62 -4.83 -17.82
C GLN A 154 -3.24 -4.96 -16.35
N VAL A 155 -4.03 -4.37 -15.43
CA VAL A 155 -3.78 -4.46 -13.99
C VAL A 155 -3.84 -5.90 -13.49
N ALA A 156 -4.87 -6.66 -13.89
CA ALA A 156 -5.06 -8.06 -13.46
C ALA A 156 -3.96 -9.02 -13.96
N ARG A 157 -3.28 -8.68 -15.06
CA ARG A 157 -2.21 -9.49 -15.67
C ARG A 157 -0.81 -8.98 -15.35
N ASP A 158 -0.70 -7.84 -14.67
CA ASP A 158 0.60 -7.24 -14.36
C ASP A 158 1.36 -8.10 -13.33
N PRO A 159 2.67 -8.30 -13.48
CA PRO A 159 3.49 -9.00 -12.49
C PRO A 159 3.41 -8.39 -11.09
N LEU A 160 3.09 -7.10 -10.97
CA LEU A 160 2.92 -6.40 -9.70
C LEU A 160 1.48 -6.49 -9.13
N TRP A 161 0.58 -7.29 -9.73
CA TRP A 161 -0.80 -7.47 -9.24
C TRP A 161 -0.87 -7.71 -7.73
N GLY A 162 -0.03 -8.63 -7.21
CA GLY A 162 0.06 -8.91 -5.77
C GLY A 162 0.47 -7.69 -4.95
N SER A 163 1.49 -6.97 -5.40
CA SER A 163 2.01 -5.77 -4.74
C SER A 163 1.03 -4.59 -4.80
N LEU A 164 0.30 -4.44 -5.90
CA LEU A 164 -0.74 -3.42 -6.03
C LEU A 164 -1.92 -3.69 -5.10
N PHE A 165 -2.33 -4.95 -4.98
CA PHE A 165 -3.35 -5.38 -4.02
C PHE A 165 -2.87 -5.17 -2.58
N GLU A 166 -1.64 -5.55 -2.25
CA GLU A 166 -1.03 -5.30 -0.95
C GLU A 166 -1.01 -3.81 -0.62
N ASN A 167 -0.60 -2.96 -1.58
CA ASN A 167 -0.63 -1.51 -1.44
C ASN A 167 -2.04 -1.00 -1.09
N PHE A 168 -3.05 -1.47 -1.81
CA PHE A 168 -4.44 -1.09 -1.56
C PHE A 168 -4.84 -1.44 -0.12
N ILE A 169 -4.64 -2.67 0.32
CA ILE A 169 -5.05 -3.12 1.67
C ILE A 169 -4.28 -2.39 2.77
N ILE A 170 -2.97 -2.16 2.61
CA ILE A 170 -2.16 -1.38 3.57
C ILE A 170 -2.73 0.03 3.71
N MET A 171 -3.09 0.69 2.60
CA MET A 171 -3.64 2.03 2.64
C MET A 171 -5.08 2.06 3.20
N GLU A 172 -5.90 1.07 2.93
CA GLU A 172 -7.22 0.93 3.58
C GLU A 172 -7.06 0.85 5.10
N ALA A 173 -6.16 0.00 5.61
CA ALA A 173 -5.90 -0.11 7.04
C ALA A 173 -5.41 1.23 7.66
N MET A 174 -4.57 1.98 6.94
CA MET A 174 -4.11 3.29 7.38
C MET A 174 -5.25 4.31 7.47
N LYS A 175 -6.07 4.39 6.42
CA LYS A 175 -7.21 5.30 6.34
C LYS A 175 -8.22 5.01 7.46
N ASP A 176 -8.55 3.74 7.67
CA ASP A 176 -9.44 3.31 8.74
C ASP A 176 -8.96 3.78 10.12
N ARG A 177 -7.68 3.57 10.44
CA ARG A 177 -7.10 4.00 11.72
C ARG A 177 -7.16 5.52 11.89
N LEU A 178 -6.80 6.26 10.86
CA LEU A 178 -6.82 7.73 10.91
C LEU A 178 -8.25 8.28 10.99
N ASN A 179 -9.20 7.68 10.30
CA ASN A 179 -10.62 8.04 10.36
C ASN A 179 -11.22 7.75 11.75
N ALA A 180 -10.74 6.69 12.42
CA ALA A 180 -11.09 6.39 13.81
C ALA A 180 -10.36 7.28 14.84
N GLY A 181 -9.52 8.23 14.40
CA GLY A 181 -8.72 9.06 15.29
C GLY A 181 -7.54 8.35 15.94
N GLU A 182 -7.20 7.16 15.45
CA GLU A 182 -6.09 6.37 15.95
C GLU A 182 -4.75 6.81 15.35
N SER A 183 -3.66 6.31 15.94
CA SER A 183 -2.32 6.48 15.40
C SER A 183 -2.14 5.69 14.11
N ALA A 184 -1.45 6.29 13.13
CA ALA A 184 -1.03 5.64 11.89
C ALA A 184 0.12 4.62 12.09
N GLN A 185 0.39 4.18 13.32
CA GLN A 185 1.41 3.19 13.61
C GLN A 185 1.02 1.83 13.04
N MET A 186 1.78 1.40 12.04
CA MET A 186 1.64 0.12 11.37
C MET A 186 3.03 -0.39 11.01
N TYR A 187 3.19 -1.69 10.89
CA TYR A 187 4.48 -2.33 10.63
C TYR A 187 4.30 -3.54 9.71
N PHE A 188 5.38 -4.00 9.10
CA PHE A 188 5.47 -5.37 8.60
C PHE A 188 6.46 -6.17 9.45
N TYR A 189 6.41 -7.48 9.37
CA TYR A 189 7.40 -8.35 9.99
C TYR A 189 8.17 -9.12 8.92
N ARG A 190 9.49 -9.22 9.08
CA ARG A 190 10.32 -10.11 8.28
C ARG A 190 11.52 -10.57 9.08
N ASN A 191 11.69 -11.89 9.18
CA ASN A 191 12.83 -12.48 9.87
C ASN A 191 14.01 -12.73 8.91
N ALA A 192 15.13 -13.24 9.45
CA ALA A 192 16.35 -13.51 8.69
C ALA A 192 16.18 -14.63 7.66
N GLU A 193 15.28 -15.57 7.91
CA GLU A 193 14.94 -16.68 7.01
C GLU A 193 13.99 -16.27 5.87
N GLY A 194 13.55 -15.00 5.85
CA GLY A 194 12.65 -14.48 4.83
C GLY A 194 11.16 -14.74 5.10
N ASN A 195 10.77 -15.31 6.25
CA ASN A 195 9.37 -15.40 6.62
C ASN A 195 8.83 -14.00 6.95
N GLU A 196 7.67 -13.68 6.38
CA GLU A 196 7.10 -12.34 6.40
C GLU A 196 5.65 -12.37 6.87
N VAL A 197 5.20 -11.29 7.52
CA VAL A 197 3.80 -10.92 7.70
C VAL A 197 3.62 -9.52 7.14
N ASP A 198 2.68 -9.38 6.22
CA ASP A 198 2.54 -8.17 5.40
C ASP A 198 2.14 -6.94 6.23
N LEU A 199 1.30 -7.13 7.27
CA LEU A 199 0.84 -6.02 8.11
C LEU A 199 0.69 -6.45 9.57
N LEU A 200 1.28 -5.67 10.47
CA LEU A 200 1.09 -5.73 11.92
C LEU A 200 0.44 -4.43 12.42
N LEU A 201 -0.69 -4.56 13.07
CA LEU A 201 -1.43 -3.45 13.68
C LEU A 201 -1.32 -3.52 15.21
N PRO A 202 -0.84 -2.46 15.90
CA PRO A 202 -0.85 -2.39 17.34
C PRO A 202 -2.28 -2.44 17.90
N VAL A 203 -2.51 -3.30 18.88
CA VAL A 203 -3.73 -3.41 19.68
C VAL A 203 -3.35 -3.44 21.15
N GLY A 204 -3.34 -2.30 21.81
CA GLY A 204 -2.75 -2.16 23.13
C GLY A 204 -1.24 -2.48 23.13
N THR A 205 -0.84 -3.45 23.94
CA THR A 205 0.56 -3.91 24.01
C THR A 205 0.87 -5.09 23.07
N LYS A 206 -0.12 -5.53 22.29
CA LYS A 206 -0.03 -6.67 21.38
C LYS A 206 -0.18 -6.25 19.92
N MET A 207 -0.10 -7.22 19.02
CA MET A 207 -0.21 -7.04 17.58
C MET A 207 -1.35 -7.88 17.00
N HIS A 208 -2.11 -7.30 16.08
CA HIS A 208 -2.97 -8.03 15.16
C HIS A 208 -2.19 -8.22 13.84
N ALA A 209 -2.05 -9.48 13.40
CA ALA A 209 -1.23 -9.85 12.25
C ALA A 209 -2.09 -10.16 11.02
N ILE A 210 -1.81 -9.53 9.90
CA ILE A 210 -2.59 -9.68 8.65
C ILE A 210 -1.65 -10.09 7.52
N GLU A 211 -2.00 -11.17 6.86
CA GLU A 211 -1.41 -11.60 5.60
C GLU A 211 -2.29 -11.13 4.44
N ILE A 212 -1.70 -10.66 3.35
CA ILE A 212 -2.43 -10.05 2.22
C ILE A 212 -2.11 -10.82 0.94
N LYS A 213 -3.13 -11.37 0.28
CA LYS A 213 -2.97 -12.24 -0.90
C LYS A 213 -3.97 -11.88 -1.99
N ALA A 214 -3.48 -11.45 -3.14
CA ALA A 214 -4.31 -11.02 -4.28
C ALA A 214 -5.06 -12.16 -5.00
N GLY A 215 -4.71 -13.41 -4.73
CA GLY A 215 -5.37 -14.56 -5.35
C GLY A 215 -6.84 -14.70 -4.93
N ALA A 216 -7.68 -15.16 -5.85
CA ALA A 216 -9.10 -15.39 -5.58
C ALA A 216 -9.38 -16.74 -4.87
N THR A 217 -8.40 -17.63 -4.82
CA THR A 217 -8.51 -18.96 -4.17
C THR A 217 -7.54 -19.04 -3.00
N VAL A 218 -8.03 -19.49 -1.85
CA VAL A 218 -7.21 -19.64 -0.64
C VAL A 218 -6.27 -20.84 -0.78
N ASN A 219 -4.98 -20.59 -0.53
CA ASN A 219 -3.93 -21.61 -0.52
C ASN A 219 -3.41 -21.78 0.93
N PRO A 220 -3.06 -23.02 1.37
CA PRO A 220 -2.44 -23.26 2.68
C PRO A 220 -1.18 -22.42 2.96
N ASP A 221 -0.42 -22.07 1.93
CA ASP A 221 0.79 -21.23 2.06
C ASP A 221 0.49 -19.81 2.54
N TYR A 222 -0.76 -19.33 2.41
CA TYR A 222 -1.18 -18.02 2.90
C TYR A 222 -1.03 -17.87 4.43
N PHE A 223 -0.96 -18.96 5.16
CA PHE A 223 -0.86 -18.96 6.64
C PHE A 223 0.58 -19.12 7.15
N LYS A 224 1.56 -19.35 6.28
CA LYS A 224 2.93 -19.64 6.67
C LYS A 224 3.56 -18.53 7.51
N GLY A 225 3.44 -17.28 7.05
CA GLY A 225 3.95 -16.10 7.76
C GLY A 225 3.32 -15.94 9.15
N LEU A 226 1.99 -16.06 9.23
CA LEU A 226 1.23 -15.96 10.49
C LEU A 226 1.63 -17.05 11.48
N LYS A 227 1.75 -18.30 11.03
CA LYS A 227 2.18 -19.44 11.87
C LYS A 227 3.59 -19.23 12.41
N THR A 228 4.51 -18.79 11.56
CA THR A 228 5.89 -18.49 11.96
C THR A 228 5.94 -17.34 12.97
N PHE A 229 5.20 -16.27 12.73
CA PHE A 229 5.12 -15.15 13.66
C PHE A 229 4.54 -15.56 15.01
N ALA A 230 3.44 -16.31 15.01
CA ALA A 230 2.79 -16.82 16.22
C ALA A 230 3.75 -17.71 17.04
N ALA A 231 4.50 -18.58 16.39
CA ALA A 231 5.47 -19.46 17.05
C ALA A 231 6.65 -18.69 17.68
N HIS A 232 7.14 -17.65 17.01
CA HIS A 232 8.28 -16.86 17.49
C HIS A 232 7.88 -15.78 18.51
N HIS A 233 6.64 -15.30 18.47
CA HIS A 233 6.15 -14.16 19.27
C HIS A 233 4.79 -14.44 19.93
N PRO A 234 4.63 -15.55 20.68
CA PRO A 234 3.34 -15.98 21.22
C PRO A 234 2.74 -14.98 22.21
N LEU A 235 3.57 -14.23 22.93
CA LEU A 235 3.11 -13.21 23.89
C LEU A 235 2.72 -11.88 23.22
N THR A 236 3.17 -11.66 21.99
CA THR A 236 2.94 -10.41 21.24
C THR A 236 1.70 -10.50 20.38
N LEU A 237 1.42 -11.66 19.78
CA LEU A 237 0.26 -11.85 18.93
C LEU A 237 -1.03 -11.90 19.76
N THR A 238 -2.03 -11.10 19.38
CA THR A 238 -3.39 -11.17 19.96
C THR A 238 -4.38 -11.87 19.06
N SER A 239 -4.28 -11.62 17.76
CA SER A 239 -5.16 -12.17 16.72
C SER A 239 -4.50 -12.00 15.35
N GLY A 240 -5.05 -12.62 14.34
CA GLY A 240 -4.57 -12.47 12.98
C GLY A 240 -5.53 -13.04 11.97
N GLY A 241 -5.22 -12.88 10.70
CA GLY A 241 -6.02 -13.39 9.61
C GLY A 241 -5.43 -13.09 8.25
N VAL A 242 -6.11 -13.53 7.22
CA VAL A 242 -5.74 -13.29 5.82
C VAL A 242 -6.79 -12.37 5.19
N ILE A 243 -6.35 -11.35 4.47
CA ILE A 243 -7.21 -10.60 3.53
C ILE A 243 -6.84 -11.05 2.11
N PHE A 244 -7.82 -11.50 1.35
CA PHE A 244 -7.57 -12.04 0.01
C PHE A 244 -8.46 -11.45 -1.07
N GLY A 245 -8.05 -11.60 -2.34
CA GLY A 245 -8.72 -11.03 -3.51
C GLY A 245 -10.02 -11.75 -3.91
N GLY A 246 -10.40 -12.84 -3.24
CA GLY A 246 -11.65 -13.54 -3.52
C GLY A 246 -12.88 -12.85 -2.94
N ALA A 247 -14.07 -13.21 -3.46
CA ALA A 247 -15.32 -12.52 -3.13
C ALA A 247 -15.96 -12.97 -1.81
N GLN A 248 -15.64 -14.15 -1.28
CA GLN A 248 -16.33 -14.72 -0.11
C GLN A 248 -15.37 -15.00 1.04
N SER A 249 -15.64 -14.39 2.19
CA SER A 249 -14.90 -14.69 3.42
C SER A 249 -15.11 -16.13 3.86
N GLN A 250 -14.10 -16.73 4.50
CA GLN A 250 -14.10 -18.13 4.93
C GLN A 250 -13.57 -18.22 6.36
N ASN A 251 -14.12 -19.11 7.16
CA ASN A 251 -13.56 -19.49 8.44
C ASN A 251 -12.69 -20.74 8.25
N ARG A 252 -11.40 -20.60 8.50
CA ARG A 252 -10.45 -21.71 8.55
C ARG A 252 -10.07 -21.98 10.01
N SER A 253 -9.68 -23.19 10.36
CA SER A 253 -9.52 -23.66 11.74
C SER A 253 -8.66 -22.75 12.62
N ASP A 254 -7.59 -22.18 12.09
CA ASP A 254 -6.63 -21.40 12.88
C ASP A 254 -6.74 -19.89 12.67
N TRP A 255 -7.16 -19.46 11.44
CA TRP A 255 -7.13 -18.07 11.03
C TRP A 255 -8.33 -17.72 10.16
N PRO A 256 -9.07 -16.63 10.44
CA PRO A 256 -10.10 -16.13 9.56
C PRO A 256 -9.51 -15.67 8.23
N VAL A 257 -10.25 -15.88 7.16
CA VAL A 257 -9.91 -15.40 5.81
C VAL A 257 -11.01 -14.44 5.36
N HIS A 258 -10.67 -13.17 5.27
CA HIS A 258 -11.60 -12.12 4.90
C HIS A 258 -11.46 -11.78 3.41
N SER A 259 -12.59 -11.73 2.73
CA SER A 259 -12.64 -11.09 1.41
C SER A 259 -12.29 -9.62 1.53
N TRP A 260 -11.56 -9.08 0.54
CA TRP A 260 -11.33 -7.64 0.42
C TRP A 260 -12.65 -6.85 0.38
N LEU A 261 -13.73 -7.45 -0.10
CA LEU A 261 -15.07 -6.86 -0.11
C LEU A 261 -15.63 -6.59 1.28
N ALA A 262 -15.12 -7.24 2.33
CA ALA A 262 -15.52 -6.94 3.71
C ALA A 262 -15.15 -5.51 4.14
N LEU A 263 -14.16 -4.89 3.49
CA LEU A 263 -13.76 -3.49 3.72
C LEU A 263 -14.87 -2.49 3.34
N ARG A 264 -15.83 -2.90 2.48
CA ARG A 264 -16.98 -2.08 2.09
C ARG A 264 -17.92 -1.73 3.24
N ASN A 265 -18.00 -2.60 4.23
CA ASN A 265 -18.96 -2.52 5.32
C ASN A 265 -18.37 -1.91 6.59
N LYS A 266 -17.19 -1.33 6.51
CA LYS A 266 -16.62 -0.60 7.62
C LYS A 266 -17.31 0.76 7.79
N PRO A 267 -17.54 1.19 9.05
CA PRO A 267 -18.28 2.41 9.35
C PRO A 267 -17.59 3.70 8.85
#